data_ffb743a2f48ed2936be1f6c9b887420a
#
_entry.id   ffb743a2f48ed2936be1f6c9b887420a
#
_cell.length_a   1.000
_cell.length_b   1.000
_cell.length_c   1.000
_cell.angle_alpha   90.00
_cell.angle_beta   90.00
_cell.angle_gamma   90.00
#
_symmetry.space_group_name_H-M   'P 1'
#
loop_
_entity.id
_entity.type
_entity.pdbx_description
1 polymer ?
#
loop_
_entity_poly.entity_id
_entity_poly.type
_entity_poly.pdbx_seq_one_letter_code
_entity_poly.pdbx_strand_id
1 'polypeptide(L)'
;MSTLRQARGWLSAKRRFQFVLTLVMVSALTAACGALLMLPNSVLPKLRAVVPGQDVSQATDPQVPLVQRTMDSYGKVVAESVATGADRTGIVLGHAGQRADLDVLASELAASTAAVTALWGSDWNRAPVVVVASSPAEFAALTRAVGAVPAEVAASTVADPVRPGAQLTGQRVVFGPEAGRRLGADGLRSVLRHELTHMASRAVTVDGSPMWMLEGFAEYSAHRGMRHPVTQIAPALTARVRAGDLPADLPADELFEPTSGKASLSYEQGWSACAFIADRFGDRTLVELYRQLATGPKDRAAVEAVLHSVLGLTYPDLVADWRAWLTTRTAEGA
;
A
#
# COMPACT_ATOMS: atom_id res chain seq x y z
N MET A 1 -7.32 39.98 27.87
CA MET A 1 -6.85 38.57 28.00
C MET A 1 -7.70 37.53 27.22
N SER A 2 -8.74 37.93 26.48
CA SER A 2 -9.63 36.98 25.74
C SER A 2 -9.12 36.58 24.33
N THR A 3 -8.42 37.45 23.63
CA THR A 3 -7.98 37.26 22.25
C THR A 3 -6.89 36.19 22.08
N LEU A 4 -5.99 36.04 23.05
CA LEU A 4 -4.92 35.03 23.03
C LEU A 4 -5.44 33.60 23.30
N ARG A 5 -6.54 33.45 24.05
CA ARG A 5 -7.17 32.12 24.23
C ARG A 5 -7.93 31.69 22.99
N GLN A 6 -8.59 32.62 22.29
CA GLN A 6 -9.28 32.31 21.03
C GLN A 6 -8.28 31.92 19.89
N ALA A 7 -7.14 32.62 19.77
CA ALA A 7 -6.12 32.32 18.80
C ALA A 7 -5.46 30.94 19.05
N ARG A 8 -5.20 30.55 20.29
CA ARG A 8 -4.69 29.21 20.64
C ARG A 8 -5.70 28.12 20.37
N GLY A 9 -6.99 28.34 20.62
CA GLY A 9 -8.06 27.41 20.31
C GLY A 9 -8.19 27.19 18.79
N TRP A 10 -8.10 28.25 17.99
CA TRP A 10 -8.19 28.20 16.54
C TRP A 10 -6.98 27.49 15.90
N LEU A 11 -5.76 27.74 16.37
CA LEU A 11 -4.54 27.07 15.92
C LEU A 11 -4.52 25.59 16.29
N SER A 12 -5.05 25.22 17.46
CA SER A 12 -5.15 23.81 17.86
C SER A 12 -6.24 23.08 17.06
N ALA A 13 -7.35 23.73 16.75
CA ALA A 13 -8.41 23.18 15.90
C ALA A 13 -7.94 23.01 14.45
N LYS A 14 -7.19 23.98 13.90
CA LYS A 14 -6.62 23.90 12.55
C LYS A 14 -5.57 22.81 12.45
N ARG A 15 -4.69 22.63 13.45
CA ARG A 15 -3.73 21.53 13.52
C ARG A 15 -4.43 20.18 13.66
N ARG A 16 -5.48 20.09 14.49
CA ARG A 16 -6.29 18.87 14.61
C ARG A 16 -7.03 18.56 13.32
N PHE A 17 -7.58 19.57 12.65
CA PHE A 17 -8.25 19.41 11.36
C PHE A 17 -7.28 18.98 10.24
N GLN A 18 -6.09 19.58 10.14
CA GLN A 18 -5.07 19.16 9.20
C GLN A 18 -4.55 17.76 9.52
N PHE A 19 -4.40 17.42 10.78
CA PHE A 19 -3.95 16.11 11.24
C PHE A 19 -5.00 15.01 10.97
N VAL A 20 -6.28 15.28 11.27
CA VAL A 20 -7.40 14.39 10.95
C VAL A 20 -7.57 14.25 9.43
N LEU A 21 -7.38 15.33 8.67
CA LEU A 21 -7.45 15.32 7.21
C LEU A 21 -6.31 14.48 6.59
N THR A 22 -5.09 14.58 7.11
CA THR A 22 -3.95 13.75 6.67
C THR A 22 -4.19 12.28 7.01
N LEU A 23 -4.76 12.02 8.17
CA LEU A 23 -5.06 10.66 8.64
C LEU A 23 -6.18 9.99 7.82
N VAL A 24 -7.28 10.71 7.60
CA VAL A 24 -8.39 10.26 6.72
C VAL A 24 -7.87 10.03 5.30
N MET A 25 -6.85 10.79 4.88
CA MET A 25 -6.29 10.70 3.53
C MET A 25 -5.36 9.51 3.33
N VAL A 26 -4.55 9.14 4.33
CA VAL A 26 -3.73 7.92 4.25
C VAL A 26 -4.61 6.67 4.24
N SER A 27 -5.72 6.69 4.93
CA SER A 27 -6.58 5.52 5.14
C SER A 27 -7.60 5.27 4.04
N ALA A 28 -8.12 6.32 3.41
CA ALA A 28 -8.89 6.18 2.20
C ALA A 28 -8.02 5.69 1.02
N LEU A 29 -6.71 5.82 1.18
CA LEU A 29 -5.69 5.51 0.21
C LEU A 29 -5.57 4.04 -0.14
N THR A 30 -5.71 3.21 0.83
CA THR A 30 -5.40 1.78 0.75
C THR A 30 -6.65 0.92 0.53
N ALA A 31 -7.81 1.40 0.93
CA ALA A 31 -9.06 0.65 0.79
C ALA A 31 -9.53 0.47 -0.66
N ALA A 32 -9.10 1.34 -1.59
CA ALA A 32 -9.42 1.16 -3.01
C ALA A 32 -8.57 0.07 -3.69
N CYS A 33 -7.44 -0.31 -3.12
CA CYS A 33 -6.67 -1.46 -3.62
C CYS A 33 -7.44 -2.78 -3.45
N GLY A 34 -8.19 -2.95 -2.36
CA GLY A 34 -9.01 -4.12 -2.12
C GLY A 34 -10.26 -4.23 -3.00
N ALA A 35 -10.91 -3.11 -3.31
CA ALA A 35 -12.15 -3.11 -4.11
C ALA A 35 -11.91 -3.39 -5.60
N LEU A 36 -10.71 -3.08 -6.14
CA LEU A 36 -10.35 -3.33 -7.54
C LEU A 36 -10.04 -4.81 -7.84
N LEU A 37 -9.82 -5.63 -6.82
CA LEU A 37 -9.59 -7.08 -6.95
C LEU A 37 -10.87 -7.91 -7.18
N MET A 38 -12.06 -7.30 -7.07
CA MET A 38 -13.37 -7.99 -7.07
C MET A 38 -14.11 -8.03 -8.41
N LEU A 39 -13.49 -7.72 -9.56
CA LEU A 39 -14.21 -7.65 -10.84
C LEU A 39 -14.19 -8.96 -11.64
N PRO A 40 -15.36 -9.46 -12.09
CA PRO A 40 -15.46 -10.68 -12.89
C PRO A 40 -14.97 -10.52 -14.34
N ASN A 41 -14.33 -11.57 -14.85
CA ASN A 41 -13.52 -11.68 -16.07
C ASN A 41 -14.24 -11.60 -17.44
N SER A 42 -15.40 -10.97 -17.61
CA SER A 42 -16.22 -11.24 -18.79
C SER A 42 -16.26 -10.22 -19.93
N VAL A 43 -15.51 -9.09 -19.88
CA VAL A 43 -15.61 -8.09 -20.97
C VAL A 43 -14.23 -7.56 -21.39
N LEU A 44 -13.57 -8.19 -22.34
CA LEU A 44 -12.46 -7.59 -23.09
C LEU A 44 -12.48 -7.97 -24.58
N PRO A 45 -12.45 -6.99 -25.52
CA PRO A 45 -12.20 -7.26 -26.93
C PRO A 45 -10.71 -7.43 -27.23
N LYS A 46 -10.40 -8.42 -28.06
CA LYS A 46 -9.05 -8.70 -28.58
C LYS A 46 -8.73 -7.72 -29.70
N LEU A 47 -7.69 -6.91 -29.54
CA LEU A 47 -7.06 -6.21 -30.67
C LEU A 47 -5.52 -6.38 -30.60
N ARG A 48 -4.98 -6.87 -31.69
CA ARG A 48 -3.56 -7.08 -31.94
C ARG A 48 -3.14 -6.12 -33.05
N ALA A 49 -2.20 -5.22 -32.79
CA ALA A 49 -1.50 -4.48 -33.84
C ALA A 49 -0.04 -4.26 -33.45
N VAL A 50 0.86 -4.57 -34.38
CA VAL A 50 2.31 -4.41 -34.32
C VAL A 50 2.68 -3.13 -35.05
N VAL A 51 3.55 -2.29 -34.49
CA VAL A 51 4.26 -1.22 -35.21
C VAL A 51 5.71 -1.20 -34.78
N PRO A 52 6.68 -1.08 -35.73
CA PRO A 52 8.11 -1.25 -35.45
C PRO A 52 8.84 0.07 -35.21
N GLY A 53 9.88 -0.01 -34.39
CA GLY A 53 11.08 0.81 -34.50
C GLY A 53 11.29 1.89 -33.44
N GLN A 54 12.02 1.49 -32.39
CA GLN A 54 13.20 2.20 -31.90
C GLN A 54 13.95 1.30 -30.91
N ASP A 55 15.25 1.15 -31.12
CA ASP A 55 16.15 0.37 -30.28
C ASP A 55 16.18 0.90 -28.85
N VAL A 56 15.61 0.16 -27.93
CA VAL A 56 15.92 0.24 -26.49
C VAL A 56 16.30 -1.17 -26.06
N SER A 57 17.56 -1.49 -26.22
CA SER A 57 18.21 -2.71 -25.77
C SER A 57 18.39 -2.66 -24.25
N GLN A 58 17.31 -2.83 -23.51
CA GLN A 58 17.24 -3.29 -22.11
C GLN A 58 15.81 -3.76 -21.92
N ALA A 59 15.59 -4.94 -21.32
CA ALA A 59 14.30 -5.58 -21.22
C ALA A 59 13.28 -4.71 -20.44
N THR A 60 12.66 -3.79 -21.14
CA THR A 60 11.56 -2.97 -20.62
C THR A 60 10.33 -3.87 -20.52
N ASP A 61 9.59 -3.77 -19.41
CA ASP A 61 8.37 -4.51 -19.22
C ASP A 61 7.43 -4.32 -20.42
N PRO A 62 6.93 -5.42 -21.04
CA PRO A 62 6.14 -5.36 -22.29
C PRO A 62 4.83 -4.55 -22.14
N GLN A 63 4.39 -4.23 -20.94
CA GLN A 63 3.23 -3.38 -20.71
C GLN A 63 3.53 -1.87 -20.93
N VAL A 64 4.79 -1.42 -20.84
CA VAL A 64 5.15 0.00 -20.91
C VAL A 64 4.62 0.68 -22.16
N PRO A 65 4.74 0.12 -23.39
CA PRO A 65 4.14 0.73 -24.57
C PRO A 65 2.61 0.86 -24.52
N LEU A 66 1.92 -0.04 -23.83
CA LEU A 66 0.46 0.04 -23.65
C LEU A 66 0.10 1.16 -22.67
N VAL A 67 0.80 1.24 -21.56
CA VAL A 67 0.64 2.31 -20.55
C VAL A 67 0.89 3.67 -21.21
N GLN A 68 2.00 3.84 -21.94
CA GLN A 68 2.31 5.07 -22.65
C GLN A 68 1.21 5.47 -23.64
N ARG A 69 0.71 4.55 -24.47
CA ARG A 69 -0.41 4.86 -25.38
C ARG A 69 -1.68 5.32 -24.64
N THR A 70 -1.95 4.75 -23.49
CA THR A 70 -3.08 5.22 -22.67
C THR A 70 -2.83 6.65 -22.19
N MET A 71 -1.64 6.94 -21.71
CA MET A 71 -1.25 8.24 -21.19
C MET A 71 -1.16 9.31 -22.29
N ASP A 72 -0.70 8.96 -23.50
CA ASP A 72 -0.60 9.89 -24.65
C ASP A 72 -1.95 10.55 -25.00
N SER A 73 -3.07 9.89 -24.68
CA SER A 73 -4.41 10.47 -24.85
C SER A 73 -4.70 11.63 -23.88
N TYR A 74 -3.90 11.78 -22.82
CA TYR A 74 -4.05 12.81 -21.80
C TYR A 74 -2.95 13.88 -21.85
N GLY A 75 -1.90 13.67 -22.65
CA GLY A 75 -0.83 14.63 -22.84
C GLY A 75 0.54 14.00 -23.12
N LYS A 76 1.54 14.85 -23.33
CA LYS A 76 2.91 14.38 -23.56
C LYS A 76 3.46 13.65 -22.34
N VAL A 77 3.84 12.40 -22.53
CA VAL A 77 4.42 11.55 -21.49
C VAL A 77 5.90 11.86 -21.31
N VAL A 78 6.35 11.88 -20.07
CA VAL A 78 7.75 11.86 -19.65
C VAL A 78 8.03 10.56 -18.92
N ALA A 79 9.20 10.00 -19.12
CA ALA A 79 9.61 8.72 -18.52
C ALA A 79 11.02 8.84 -17.97
N GLU A 80 11.25 8.18 -16.84
CA GLU A 80 12.57 8.09 -16.20
C GLU A 80 12.85 6.63 -15.85
N SER A 81 13.96 6.10 -16.34
CA SER A 81 14.42 4.74 -16.06
C SER A 81 15.30 4.73 -14.83
N VAL A 82 15.06 3.80 -13.91
CA VAL A 82 15.77 3.68 -12.63
C VAL A 82 16.33 2.26 -12.48
N ALA A 83 17.64 2.14 -12.30
CA ALA A 83 18.25 0.85 -11.98
C ALA A 83 17.79 0.39 -10.58
N THR A 84 17.09 -0.76 -10.53
CA THR A 84 16.53 -1.34 -9.31
C THR A 84 17.25 -2.63 -8.86
N GLY A 85 18.31 -2.98 -9.58
CA GLY A 85 19.19 -4.11 -9.34
C GLY A 85 20.23 -4.24 -10.45
N ALA A 86 21.15 -5.20 -10.36
CA ALA A 86 22.24 -5.37 -11.33
C ALA A 86 21.73 -5.47 -12.78
N ASP A 87 20.65 -6.25 -13.00
CA ASP A 87 20.08 -6.50 -14.33
C ASP A 87 18.58 -6.11 -14.38
N ARG A 88 18.17 -5.16 -13.56
CA ARG A 88 16.78 -4.75 -13.43
C ARG A 88 16.63 -3.24 -13.52
N THR A 89 15.70 -2.82 -14.36
CA THR A 89 15.39 -1.40 -14.55
C THR A 89 13.89 -1.20 -14.38
N GLY A 90 13.50 -0.45 -13.35
CA GLY A 90 12.14 0.06 -13.21
C GLY A 90 11.98 1.35 -14.02
N ILE A 91 10.73 1.77 -14.20
CA ILE A 91 10.41 2.98 -14.93
C ILE A 91 9.34 3.79 -14.17
N VAL A 92 9.52 5.10 -14.13
CA VAL A 92 8.54 6.07 -13.62
C VAL A 92 8.00 6.89 -14.79
N LEU A 93 6.69 6.92 -14.95
CA LEU A 93 5.99 7.57 -16.06
C LEU A 93 5.03 8.63 -15.52
N GLY A 94 4.87 9.73 -16.22
CA GLY A 94 3.91 10.78 -15.88
C GLY A 94 3.91 11.89 -16.94
N HIS A 95 3.38 13.05 -16.57
CA HIS A 95 3.37 14.24 -17.41
C HIS A 95 4.22 15.36 -16.81
N ALA A 96 4.56 16.35 -17.58
CA ALA A 96 5.41 17.47 -17.12
C ALA A 96 4.83 18.20 -15.89
N GLY A 97 3.51 18.24 -15.76
CA GLY A 97 2.82 18.84 -14.63
C GLY A 97 3.01 18.12 -13.29
N GLN A 98 3.39 16.83 -13.31
CA GLN A 98 3.68 16.00 -12.13
C GLN A 98 5.19 15.86 -11.85
N ARG A 99 6.04 16.74 -12.42
CA ARG A 99 7.49 16.60 -12.34
C ARG A 99 8.02 16.42 -10.91
N ALA A 100 7.48 17.16 -9.95
CA ALA A 100 7.90 17.06 -8.55
C ALA A 100 7.63 15.65 -7.96
N ASP A 101 6.48 15.06 -8.26
CA ASP A 101 6.11 13.72 -7.81
C ASP A 101 6.98 12.66 -8.50
N LEU A 102 7.23 12.83 -9.81
CA LEU A 102 8.10 11.95 -10.59
C LEU A 102 9.53 11.93 -10.03
N ASP A 103 10.08 13.09 -9.69
CA ASP A 103 11.42 13.21 -9.13
C ASP A 103 11.54 12.48 -7.77
N VAL A 104 10.53 12.62 -6.91
CA VAL A 104 10.48 11.90 -5.63
C VAL A 104 10.40 10.39 -5.87
N LEU A 105 9.47 9.93 -6.71
CA LEU A 105 9.26 8.50 -6.96
C LEU A 105 10.46 7.85 -7.65
N ALA A 106 11.07 8.53 -8.63
CA ALA A 106 12.28 8.04 -9.30
C ALA A 106 13.46 7.93 -8.33
N SER A 107 13.67 8.95 -7.49
CA SER A 107 14.75 8.93 -6.48
C SER A 107 14.60 7.81 -5.45
N GLU A 108 13.36 7.40 -5.13
CA GLU A 108 13.06 6.39 -4.12
C GLU A 108 12.90 4.97 -4.67
N LEU A 109 12.68 4.81 -5.97
CA LEU A 109 12.29 3.52 -6.55
C LEU A 109 13.30 2.40 -6.26
N ALA A 110 14.59 2.69 -6.40
CA ALA A 110 15.65 1.72 -6.15
C ALA A 110 15.69 1.29 -4.68
N ALA A 111 15.66 2.27 -3.76
CA ALA A 111 15.70 2.02 -2.32
C ALA A 111 14.45 1.27 -1.84
N SER A 112 13.27 1.65 -2.33
CA SER A 112 12.01 0.98 -2.01
C SER A 112 11.97 -0.45 -2.54
N THR A 113 12.42 -0.69 -3.78
CA THR A 113 12.55 -2.03 -4.36
C THR A 113 13.50 -2.92 -3.55
N ALA A 114 14.65 -2.36 -3.12
CA ALA A 114 15.60 -3.06 -2.28
C ALA A 114 15.02 -3.39 -0.89
N ALA A 115 14.30 -2.46 -0.27
CA ALA A 115 13.68 -2.65 1.04
C ALA A 115 12.60 -3.75 1.01
N VAL A 116 11.72 -3.74 -0.01
CA VAL A 116 10.71 -4.78 -0.21
C VAL A 116 11.38 -6.13 -0.49
N THR A 117 12.43 -6.16 -1.32
CA THR A 117 13.18 -7.40 -1.61
C THR A 117 13.86 -7.95 -0.36
N ALA A 118 14.39 -7.09 0.51
CA ALA A 118 15.02 -7.51 1.77
C ALA A 118 14.02 -8.13 2.77
N LEU A 119 12.75 -7.73 2.72
CA LEU A 119 11.68 -8.29 3.54
C LEU A 119 11.07 -9.54 2.90
N TRP A 120 10.58 -9.42 1.65
CA TRP A 120 9.80 -10.46 0.98
C TRP A 120 10.65 -11.58 0.38
N GLY A 121 11.85 -11.25 -0.06
CA GLY A 121 12.70 -12.10 -0.89
C GLY A 121 12.75 -11.61 -2.34
N SER A 122 13.51 -12.32 -3.17
CA SER A 122 13.80 -11.89 -4.56
C SER A 122 12.83 -12.45 -5.62
N ASP A 123 11.83 -13.22 -5.19
CA ASP A 123 10.91 -13.94 -6.07
C ASP A 123 9.71 -13.06 -6.49
N TRP A 124 10.01 -11.94 -7.17
CA TRP A 124 9.04 -11.02 -7.75
C TRP A 124 9.68 -10.17 -8.86
N ASN A 125 8.85 -9.48 -9.65
CA ASN A 125 9.35 -8.56 -10.68
C ASN A 125 9.92 -7.29 -10.05
N ARG A 126 11.24 -7.24 -9.91
CA ARG A 126 11.98 -6.10 -9.34
C ARG A 126 12.28 -4.99 -10.36
N ALA A 127 11.53 -4.96 -11.45
CA ALA A 127 11.54 -3.89 -12.45
C ALA A 127 10.17 -3.21 -12.48
N PRO A 128 9.78 -2.48 -11.41
CA PRO A 128 8.43 -1.95 -11.30
C PRO A 128 8.14 -0.84 -12.32
N VAL A 129 6.92 -0.83 -12.81
CA VAL A 129 6.34 0.25 -13.61
C VAL A 129 5.51 1.12 -12.66
N VAL A 130 5.93 2.37 -12.48
CA VAL A 130 5.25 3.35 -11.64
C VAL A 130 4.72 4.47 -12.52
N VAL A 131 3.48 4.85 -12.34
CA VAL A 131 2.80 5.84 -13.16
C VAL A 131 2.16 6.90 -12.28
N VAL A 132 2.28 8.17 -12.67
CA VAL A 132 1.56 9.28 -12.03
C VAL A 132 0.55 9.82 -13.03
N ALA A 133 -0.73 9.65 -12.72
CA ALA A 133 -1.83 10.13 -13.56
C ALA A 133 -1.98 11.65 -13.46
N SER A 134 -2.36 12.32 -14.54
CA SER A 134 -2.61 13.77 -14.59
C SER A 134 -4.04 14.17 -14.23
N SER A 135 -4.96 13.21 -14.22
CA SER A 135 -6.37 13.43 -13.95
C SER A 135 -7.04 12.20 -13.36
N PRO A 136 -8.21 12.35 -12.70
CA PRO A 136 -9.00 11.21 -12.24
C PRO A 136 -9.41 10.27 -13.38
N ALA A 137 -9.67 10.81 -14.57
CA ALA A 137 -10.04 10.01 -15.75
C ALA A 137 -8.87 9.15 -16.23
N GLU A 138 -7.66 9.71 -16.26
CA GLU A 138 -6.45 8.97 -16.60
C GLU A 138 -6.15 7.91 -15.53
N PHE A 139 -6.29 8.26 -14.25
CA PHE A 139 -6.13 7.31 -13.14
C PHE A 139 -7.08 6.11 -13.30
N ALA A 140 -8.36 6.36 -13.57
CA ALA A 140 -9.35 5.30 -13.81
C ALA A 140 -8.99 4.42 -15.02
N ALA A 141 -8.54 5.03 -16.12
CA ALA A 141 -8.11 4.30 -17.32
C ALA A 141 -6.87 3.41 -17.03
N LEU A 142 -5.88 3.95 -16.32
CA LEU A 142 -4.64 3.24 -15.97
C LEU A 142 -4.87 2.13 -14.94
N THR A 143 -5.79 2.32 -14.00
CA THR A 143 -6.16 1.31 -13.01
C THR A 143 -7.21 0.32 -13.53
N ARG A 144 -7.77 0.56 -14.72
CA ARG A 144 -8.88 -0.24 -15.29
C ARG A 144 -10.12 -0.23 -14.40
N ALA A 145 -10.32 0.84 -13.65
CA ALA A 145 -11.45 0.96 -12.73
C ALA A 145 -12.78 1.03 -13.50
N VAL A 146 -13.77 0.31 -12.98
CA VAL A 146 -15.15 0.41 -13.47
C VAL A 146 -15.89 1.42 -12.59
N GLY A 147 -16.13 2.62 -13.12
CA GLY A 147 -16.77 3.70 -12.37
C GLY A 147 -15.81 4.77 -11.85
N ALA A 148 -16.35 5.70 -11.07
CA ALA A 148 -15.56 6.77 -10.48
C ALA A 148 -14.68 6.21 -9.34
N VAL A 149 -13.39 6.49 -9.41
CA VAL A 149 -12.47 6.19 -8.30
C VAL A 149 -12.58 7.33 -7.28
N PRO A 150 -12.73 7.01 -5.98
CA PRO A 150 -12.75 8.04 -4.94
C PRO A 150 -11.49 8.91 -5.00
N ALA A 151 -11.66 10.23 -4.85
CA ALA A 151 -10.55 11.19 -4.91
C ALA A 151 -9.52 10.97 -3.79
N GLU A 152 -9.90 10.23 -2.77
CA GLU A 152 -9.07 9.85 -1.62
C GLU A 152 -8.00 8.81 -1.97
N VAL A 153 -8.18 8.03 -3.05
CA VAL A 153 -7.21 7.02 -3.49
C VAL A 153 -5.96 7.72 -3.99
N ALA A 154 -4.83 7.53 -3.33
CA ALA A 154 -3.58 8.15 -3.78
C ALA A 154 -2.78 7.26 -4.73
N ALA A 155 -2.83 5.95 -4.56
CA ALA A 155 -2.21 5.01 -5.47
C ALA A 155 -3.01 3.71 -5.53
N SER A 156 -2.71 2.88 -6.52
CA SER A 156 -3.26 1.54 -6.66
C SER A 156 -2.29 0.65 -7.41
N THR A 157 -2.07 -0.55 -6.91
CA THR A 157 -1.36 -1.61 -7.63
C THR A 157 -2.32 -2.38 -8.52
N VAL A 158 -1.97 -2.49 -9.79
CA VAL A 158 -2.76 -3.19 -10.81
C VAL A 158 -1.95 -4.36 -11.39
N ALA A 159 -2.62 -5.45 -11.68
CA ALA A 159 -2.06 -6.59 -12.41
C ALA A 159 -3.08 -7.11 -13.43
N ASP A 160 -2.62 -7.88 -14.40
CA ASP A 160 -3.53 -8.68 -15.22
C ASP A 160 -4.15 -9.79 -14.37
N PRO A 161 -5.33 -10.32 -14.75
CA PRO A 161 -5.94 -11.42 -14.04
C PRO A 161 -4.98 -12.59 -13.85
N VAL A 162 -4.79 -12.99 -12.60
CA VAL A 162 -3.85 -14.07 -12.26
C VAL A 162 -4.47 -15.41 -12.60
N ARG A 163 -3.70 -16.25 -13.31
CA ARG A 163 -4.03 -17.66 -13.53
C ARG A 163 -3.08 -18.50 -12.67
N PRO A 164 -3.57 -19.50 -11.94
CA PRO A 164 -2.71 -20.38 -11.16
C PRO A 164 -1.56 -20.95 -11.99
N GLY A 165 -0.32 -20.80 -11.51
CA GLY A 165 0.89 -21.26 -12.17
C GLY A 165 1.37 -20.42 -13.37
N ALA A 166 0.68 -19.34 -13.73
CA ALA A 166 1.13 -18.42 -14.78
C ALA A 166 2.01 -17.31 -14.20
N GLN A 167 2.94 -16.82 -15.04
CA GLN A 167 3.72 -15.64 -14.72
C GLN A 167 2.81 -14.42 -14.61
N LEU A 168 3.03 -13.59 -13.58
CA LEU A 168 2.31 -12.33 -13.41
C LEU A 168 2.69 -11.36 -14.54
N THR A 169 1.69 -10.72 -15.12
CA THR A 169 1.86 -9.71 -16.17
C THR A 169 1.06 -8.45 -15.83
N GLY A 170 1.40 -7.36 -16.50
CA GLY A 170 0.66 -6.09 -16.38
C GLY A 170 0.74 -5.42 -15.02
N GLN A 171 1.69 -5.84 -14.16
CA GLN A 171 1.85 -5.24 -12.82
C GLN A 171 2.38 -3.82 -12.91
N ARG A 172 1.68 -2.88 -12.32
CA ARG A 172 2.11 -1.49 -12.20
C ARG A 172 1.51 -0.83 -10.97
N VAL A 173 2.19 0.19 -10.47
CA VAL A 173 1.68 1.11 -9.46
C VAL A 173 1.21 2.37 -10.16
N VAL A 174 -0.01 2.81 -9.89
CA VAL A 174 -0.57 4.05 -10.44
C VAL A 174 -0.85 5.01 -9.29
N PHE A 175 -0.21 6.17 -9.30
CA PHE A 175 -0.48 7.27 -8.37
C PHE A 175 -1.55 8.19 -8.95
N GLY A 176 -2.44 8.66 -8.09
CA GLY A 176 -3.48 9.61 -8.44
C GLY A 176 -2.90 11.03 -8.68
N PRO A 177 -3.63 11.91 -9.39
CA PRO A 177 -3.13 13.23 -9.80
C PRO A 177 -2.83 14.17 -8.64
N GLU A 178 -3.38 13.90 -7.49
CA GLU A 178 -3.27 14.73 -6.29
C GLU A 178 -2.36 14.11 -5.21
N ALA A 179 -1.76 12.95 -5.50
CA ALA A 179 -1.03 12.17 -4.51
C ALA A 179 0.10 12.98 -3.85
N GLY A 180 0.98 13.58 -4.62
CA GLY A 180 2.12 14.34 -4.09
C GLY A 180 1.69 15.60 -3.32
N ARG A 181 0.67 16.32 -3.81
CA ARG A 181 0.15 17.50 -3.12
C ARG A 181 -0.46 17.14 -1.76
N ARG A 182 -1.08 15.98 -1.66
CA ARG A 182 -1.78 15.52 -0.45
C ARG A 182 -0.85 14.88 0.56
N LEU A 183 0.10 14.09 0.09
CA LEU A 183 0.97 13.25 0.92
C LEU A 183 2.31 13.92 1.22
N GLY A 184 2.78 14.80 0.34
CA GLY A 184 4.15 15.28 0.37
C GLY A 184 5.16 14.17 0.00
N ALA A 185 6.44 14.49 0.00
CA ALA A 185 7.48 13.56 -0.41
C ALA A 185 7.57 12.31 0.48
N ASP A 186 7.45 12.46 1.80
CA ASP A 186 7.57 11.32 2.72
C ASP A 186 6.39 10.36 2.58
N GLY A 187 5.17 10.90 2.37
CA GLY A 187 4.00 10.07 2.11
C GLY A 187 4.08 9.34 0.77
N LEU A 188 4.60 9.99 -0.30
CA LEU A 188 4.83 9.32 -1.58
C LEU A 188 5.80 8.14 -1.45
N ARG A 189 6.87 8.29 -0.66
CA ARG A 189 7.85 7.22 -0.37
C ARG A 189 7.21 6.04 0.36
N SER A 190 6.43 6.34 1.39
CA SER A 190 5.73 5.30 2.17
C SER A 190 4.73 4.54 1.30
N VAL A 191 3.89 5.26 0.53
CA VAL A 191 2.91 4.65 -0.37
C VAL A 191 3.59 3.85 -1.48
N LEU A 192 4.69 4.35 -2.07
CA LEU A 192 5.44 3.57 -3.06
C LEU A 192 5.88 2.22 -2.51
N ARG A 193 6.43 2.19 -1.31
CA ARG A 193 6.89 0.94 -0.68
C ARG A 193 5.73 0.01 -0.33
N HIS A 194 4.60 0.56 0.14
CA HIS A 194 3.36 -0.16 0.36
C HIS A 194 2.89 -0.87 -0.92
N GLU A 195 2.75 -0.13 -2.01
CA GLU A 195 2.28 -0.66 -3.30
C GLU A 195 3.26 -1.68 -3.90
N LEU A 196 4.57 -1.45 -3.79
CA LEU A 196 5.56 -2.43 -4.22
C LEU A 196 5.49 -3.73 -3.40
N THR A 197 5.03 -3.66 -2.15
CA THR A 197 4.80 -4.86 -1.34
C THR A 197 3.64 -5.69 -1.87
N HIS A 198 2.55 -5.05 -2.30
CA HIS A 198 1.46 -5.73 -3.00
C HIS A 198 1.94 -6.35 -4.33
N MET A 199 2.77 -5.63 -5.10
CA MET A 199 3.38 -6.21 -6.31
C MET A 199 4.19 -7.47 -5.99
N ALA A 200 5.03 -7.42 -4.95
CA ALA A 200 5.90 -8.52 -4.57
C ALA A 200 5.11 -9.75 -4.08
N SER A 201 4.06 -9.51 -3.29
CA SER A 201 3.25 -10.59 -2.70
C SER A 201 2.17 -11.14 -3.63
N ARG A 202 1.85 -10.48 -4.74
CA ARG A 202 0.70 -10.82 -5.61
C ARG A 202 0.70 -12.27 -6.08
N ALA A 203 1.86 -12.85 -6.32
CA ALA A 203 1.97 -14.24 -6.81
C ALA A 203 1.36 -15.27 -5.85
N VAL A 204 1.30 -14.97 -4.56
CA VAL A 204 0.78 -15.85 -3.51
C VAL A 204 -0.52 -15.34 -2.92
N THR A 205 -0.94 -14.11 -3.23
CA THR A 205 -2.14 -13.50 -2.68
C THR A 205 -3.37 -13.91 -3.48
N VAL A 206 -4.33 -14.53 -2.80
CA VAL A 206 -5.64 -14.92 -3.33
C VAL A 206 -6.70 -13.97 -2.77
N ASP A 207 -7.65 -13.57 -3.62
CA ASP A 207 -8.72 -12.66 -3.24
C ASP A 207 -9.57 -13.23 -2.08
N GLY A 208 -9.98 -12.36 -1.17
CA GLY A 208 -10.70 -12.74 0.04
C GLY A 208 -9.82 -13.24 1.19
N SER A 209 -8.50 -13.17 1.06
CA SER A 209 -7.59 -13.40 2.20
C SER A 209 -7.75 -12.29 3.26
N PRO A 210 -7.44 -12.57 4.55
CA PRO A 210 -7.67 -11.62 5.64
C PRO A 210 -6.98 -10.26 5.42
N MET A 211 -7.76 -9.20 5.33
CA MET A 211 -7.30 -7.84 5.02
C MET A 211 -6.31 -7.30 6.05
N TRP A 212 -6.48 -7.64 7.33
CA TRP A 212 -5.54 -7.21 8.36
C TRP A 212 -4.10 -7.69 8.11
N MET A 213 -3.97 -8.87 7.47
CA MET A 213 -2.66 -9.38 7.08
C MET A 213 -2.17 -8.75 5.80
N LEU A 214 -3.02 -8.61 4.77
CA LEU A 214 -2.62 -8.07 3.48
C LEU A 214 -2.17 -6.62 3.62
N GLU A 215 -3.02 -5.79 4.18
CA GLU A 215 -2.77 -4.36 4.34
C GLU A 215 -1.80 -4.07 5.48
N GLY A 216 -1.93 -4.79 6.60
CA GLY A 216 -1.01 -4.63 7.72
C GLY A 216 0.43 -4.98 7.38
N PHE A 217 0.65 -6.00 6.54
CA PHE A 217 1.99 -6.35 6.04
C PHE A 217 2.55 -5.29 5.08
N ALA A 218 1.72 -4.75 4.19
CA ALA A 218 2.13 -3.68 3.28
C ALA A 218 2.47 -2.40 4.06
N GLU A 219 1.66 -2.03 5.05
CA GLU A 219 1.95 -0.91 5.97
C GLU A 219 3.21 -1.18 6.81
N TYR A 220 3.40 -2.40 7.32
CA TYR A 220 4.63 -2.75 8.02
C TYR A 220 5.86 -2.58 7.12
N SER A 221 5.80 -3.08 5.90
CA SER A 221 6.86 -2.92 4.90
C SER A 221 7.16 -1.44 4.60
N ALA A 222 6.11 -0.61 4.47
CA ALA A 222 6.22 0.81 4.20
C ALA A 222 7.04 1.55 5.27
N HIS A 223 6.87 1.18 6.53
CA HIS A 223 7.51 1.83 7.67
C HIS A 223 8.74 1.08 8.21
N ARG A 224 9.00 -0.13 7.74
CA ARG A 224 10.12 -0.96 8.19
C ARG A 224 11.47 -0.27 7.99
N GLY A 225 12.27 -0.23 9.05
CA GLY A 225 13.59 0.42 9.03
C GLY A 225 13.55 1.95 9.12
N MET A 226 12.38 2.57 9.10
CA MET A 226 12.21 3.98 9.44
C MET A 226 12.20 4.12 10.97
N ARG A 227 12.90 5.16 11.48
CA ARG A 227 12.95 5.42 12.94
C ARG A 227 11.76 6.26 13.40
N HIS A 228 10.56 5.90 12.95
CA HIS A 228 9.34 6.57 13.36
C HIS A 228 8.74 5.85 14.58
N PRO A 229 8.40 6.56 15.66
CA PRO A 229 7.74 5.95 16.80
C PRO A 229 6.31 5.50 16.43
N VAL A 230 5.78 4.54 17.18
CA VAL A 230 4.39 4.04 17.00
C VAL A 230 3.38 5.19 17.02
N THR A 231 3.61 6.20 17.85
CA THR A 231 2.75 7.39 17.96
C THR A 231 2.66 8.21 16.67
N GLN A 232 3.66 8.12 15.81
CA GLN A 232 3.67 8.80 14.51
C GLN A 232 3.05 7.95 13.41
N ILE A 233 3.28 6.63 13.42
CA ILE A 233 2.76 5.70 12.42
C ILE A 233 1.29 5.40 12.68
N ALA A 234 0.91 5.18 13.95
CA ALA A 234 -0.44 4.79 14.37
C ALA A 234 -1.02 5.77 15.42
N PRO A 235 -1.26 7.04 15.05
CA PRO A 235 -1.66 8.06 16.00
C PRO A 235 -3.07 7.89 16.55
N ALA A 236 -4.03 7.42 15.73
CA ALA A 236 -5.40 7.18 16.18
C ALA A 236 -5.47 5.97 17.13
N LEU A 237 -4.78 4.90 16.80
CA LEU A 237 -4.63 3.73 17.67
C LEU A 237 -3.92 4.11 18.98
N THR A 238 -2.84 4.88 18.90
CA THR A 238 -2.12 5.37 20.08
C THR A 238 -3.02 6.17 21.01
N ALA A 239 -3.83 7.09 20.46
CA ALA A 239 -4.75 7.90 21.25
C ALA A 239 -5.78 7.03 22.00
N ARG A 240 -6.32 5.99 21.35
CA ARG A 240 -7.25 5.03 21.95
C ARG A 240 -6.59 4.20 23.04
N VAL A 241 -5.42 3.65 22.76
CA VAL A 241 -4.67 2.85 23.76
C VAL A 241 -4.36 3.65 25.01
N ARG A 242 -3.93 4.91 24.85
CA ARG A 242 -3.67 5.83 25.98
C ARG A 242 -4.94 6.19 26.76
N ALA A 243 -6.09 6.15 26.10
CA ALA A 243 -7.38 6.32 26.77
C ALA A 243 -7.91 5.02 27.43
N GLY A 244 -7.15 3.93 27.39
CA GLY A 244 -7.55 2.62 27.91
C GLY A 244 -8.44 1.81 26.96
N ASP A 245 -8.69 2.29 25.74
CA ASP A 245 -9.51 1.64 24.75
C ASP A 245 -8.65 0.79 23.81
N LEU A 246 -8.26 -0.38 24.31
CA LEU A 246 -7.49 -1.37 23.56
C LEU A 246 -8.36 -2.10 22.53
N PRO A 247 -7.81 -2.47 21.35
CA PRO A 247 -8.53 -3.30 20.38
C PRO A 247 -9.03 -4.59 21.03
N ALA A 248 -10.28 -4.93 20.80
CA ALA A 248 -10.85 -6.19 21.30
C ALA A 248 -10.39 -7.40 20.49
N ASP A 249 -10.13 -7.19 19.18
CA ASP A 249 -9.80 -8.22 18.20
C ASP A 249 -8.97 -7.63 17.06
N LEU A 250 -8.41 -8.45 16.17
CA LEU A 250 -7.87 -8.02 14.90
C LEU A 250 -8.99 -7.37 14.06
N PRO A 251 -8.67 -6.34 13.24
CA PRO A 251 -9.71 -5.66 12.47
C PRO A 251 -10.33 -6.59 11.42
N ALA A 252 -11.65 -6.59 11.36
CA ALA A 252 -12.42 -7.34 10.38
C ALA A 252 -12.28 -6.69 8.98
N ASP A 253 -12.42 -7.50 7.93
CA ASP A 253 -12.15 -7.09 6.55
C ASP A 253 -13.00 -5.89 6.09
N GLU A 254 -14.28 -5.86 6.48
CA GLU A 254 -15.22 -4.77 6.14
C GLU A 254 -14.85 -3.41 6.78
N LEU A 255 -14.00 -3.42 7.80
CA LEU A 255 -13.52 -2.17 8.43
C LEU A 255 -12.44 -1.47 7.59
N PHE A 256 -11.82 -2.17 6.64
CA PHE A 256 -10.87 -1.58 5.69
C PHE A 256 -11.56 -0.83 4.55
N GLU A 257 -12.86 -1.04 4.36
CA GLU A 257 -13.63 -0.33 3.34
C GLU A 257 -13.68 1.18 3.61
N PRO A 258 -13.50 2.05 2.57
CA PRO A 258 -13.52 3.51 2.72
C PRO A 258 -14.82 4.01 3.37
N THR A 259 -15.94 3.34 3.05
CA THR A 259 -17.28 3.67 3.54
C THR A 259 -17.51 3.30 5.00
N SER A 260 -16.64 2.50 5.60
CA SER A 260 -16.75 2.08 7.01
C SER A 260 -16.56 3.24 8.00
N GLY A 261 -15.88 4.32 7.58
CA GLY A 261 -15.43 5.42 8.45
C GLY A 261 -14.37 4.98 9.49
N LYS A 262 -13.92 3.72 9.43
CA LYS A 262 -12.95 3.10 10.35
C LYS A 262 -11.67 2.64 9.65
N ALA A 263 -11.60 2.77 8.34
CA ALA A 263 -10.48 2.28 7.52
C ALA A 263 -9.12 2.71 8.11
N SER A 264 -8.92 4.00 8.44
CA SER A 264 -7.69 4.50 9.04
C SER A 264 -7.24 3.71 10.26
N LEU A 265 -8.16 3.53 11.19
CA LEU A 265 -7.86 2.81 12.41
C LEU A 265 -7.56 1.33 12.12
N SER A 266 -8.24 0.72 11.14
CA SER A 266 -8.00 -0.68 10.74
C SER A 266 -6.62 -0.87 10.12
N TYR A 267 -6.16 0.09 9.30
CA TYR A 267 -4.78 0.11 8.79
C TYR A 267 -3.75 0.22 9.92
N GLU A 268 -3.95 1.15 10.85
CA GLU A 268 -3.08 1.31 12.01
C GLU A 268 -3.06 0.03 12.89
N GLN A 269 -4.20 -0.62 13.08
CA GLN A 269 -4.31 -1.89 13.79
C GLN A 269 -3.60 -3.02 13.04
N GLY A 270 -3.84 -3.18 11.73
CA GLY A 270 -3.17 -4.16 10.88
C GLY A 270 -1.66 -3.98 10.89
N TRP A 271 -1.19 -2.74 10.67
CA TRP A 271 0.22 -2.40 10.80
C TRP A 271 0.80 -2.83 12.15
N SER A 272 0.15 -2.47 13.25
CA SER A 272 0.65 -2.73 14.59
C SER A 272 0.68 -4.22 14.94
N ALA A 273 -0.29 -5.01 14.43
CA ALA A 273 -0.29 -6.46 14.59
C ALA A 273 0.89 -7.10 13.84
N CYS A 274 1.16 -6.67 12.60
CA CYS A 274 2.33 -7.10 11.84
C CYS A 274 3.65 -6.66 12.48
N ALA A 275 3.72 -5.43 13.01
CA ALA A 275 4.88 -4.91 13.72
C ALA A 275 5.16 -5.70 15.01
N PHE A 276 4.12 -6.03 15.78
CA PHE A 276 4.22 -6.90 16.94
C PHE A 276 4.77 -8.29 16.59
N ILE A 277 4.23 -8.91 15.53
CA ILE A 277 4.67 -10.24 15.09
C ILE A 277 6.15 -10.20 14.64
N ALA A 278 6.52 -9.17 13.88
CA ALA A 278 7.91 -8.99 13.44
C ALA A 278 8.86 -8.73 14.61
N ASP A 279 8.46 -7.93 15.60
CA ASP A 279 9.26 -7.62 16.79
C ASP A 279 9.51 -8.88 17.65
N ARG A 280 8.49 -9.71 17.80
CA ARG A 280 8.55 -10.91 18.67
C ARG A 280 9.12 -12.14 17.98
N PHE A 281 8.79 -12.37 16.71
CA PHE A 281 9.11 -13.60 15.99
C PHE A 281 10.05 -13.39 14.79
N GLY A 282 10.31 -12.15 14.43
CA GLY A 282 11.15 -11.76 13.29
C GLY A 282 10.43 -11.69 11.96
N ASP A 283 11.01 -10.92 11.03
CA ASP A 283 10.47 -10.69 9.68
C ASP A 283 10.20 -11.98 8.90
N ARG A 284 11.08 -12.98 9.01
CA ARG A 284 10.92 -14.24 8.29
C ARG A 284 9.64 -14.97 8.70
N THR A 285 9.34 -14.98 9.99
CA THR A 285 8.11 -15.59 10.52
C THR A 285 6.88 -14.82 10.09
N LEU A 286 6.95 -13.48 10.06
CA LEU A 286 5.87 -12.65 9.55
C LEU A 286 5.59 -12.94 8.05
N VAL A 287 6.64 -13.06 7.24
CA VAL A 287 6.50 -13.41 5.81
C VAL A 287 5.90 -14.81 5.63
N GLU A 288 6.31 -15.77 6.44
CA GLU A 288 5.74 -17.13 6.42
C GLU A 288 4.25 -17.10 6.79
N LEU A 289 3.90 -16.35 7.84
CA LEU A 289 2.51 -16.16 8.24
C LEU A 289 1.67 -15.53 7.12
N TYR A 290 2.21 -14.50 6.46
CA TYR A 290 1.56 -13.90 5.29
C TYR A 290 1.28 -14.95 4.22
N ARG A 291 2.31 -15.73 3.83
CA ARG A 291 2.18 -16.74 2.76
C ARG A 291 1.12 -17.80 3.06
N GLN A 292 0.92 -18.15 4.33
CA GLN A 292 -0.09 -19.13 4.73
C GLN A 292 -1.49 -18.51 4.86
N LEU A 293 -1.59 -17.25 5.28
CA LEU A 293 -2.88 -16.55 5.40
C LEU A 293 -3.39 -16.02 4.06
N ALA A 294 -2.51 -15.66 3.14
CA ALA A 294 -2.86 -15.04 1.86
C ALA A 294 -3.39 -16.02 0.79
N THR A 295 -3.79 -17.21 1.18
CA THR A 295 -4.23 -18.30 0.25
C THR A 295 -5.75 -18.37 0.06
N GLY A 296 -6.47 -17.29 0.30
CA GLY A 296 -7.92 -17.16 0.13
C GLY A 296 -8.67 -16.95 1.44
N PRO A 297 -9.99 -16.89 1.37
CA PRO A 297 -10.85 -16.68 2.55
C PRO A 297 -10.58 -17.69 3.65
N LYS A 298 -10.55 -17.23 4.90
CA LYS A 298 -10.34 -18.07 6.07
C LYS A 298 -11.33 -17.70 7.17
N ASP A 299 -11.99 -18.70 7.69
CA ASP A 299 -12.73 -18.55 8.93
C ASP A 299 -11.80 -18.48 10.15
N ARG A 300 -12.33 -18.19 11.31
CA ARG A 300 -11.59 -18.09 12.56
C ARG A 300 -10.76 -19.35 12.86
N ALA A 301 -11.32 -20.54 12.65
CA ALA A 301 -10.64 -21.78 12.94
C ALA A 301 -9.45 -22.02 12.01
N ALA A 302 -9.59 -21.68 10.72
CA ALA A 302 -8.50 -21.76 9.75
C ALA A 302 -7.39 -20.73 10.06
N VAL A 303 -7.74 -19.51 10.47
CA VAL A 303 -6.75 -18.52 10.93
C VAL A 303 -6.01 -19.05 12.16
N GLU A 304 -6.73 -19.56 13.16
CA GLU A 304 -6.15 -20.10 14.39
C GLU A 304 -5.19 -21.27 14.11
N ALA A 305 -5.54 -22.17 13.20
CA ALA A 305 -4.67 -23.27 12.80
C ALA A 305 -3.35 -22.77 12.20
N VAL A 306 -3.39 -21.72 11.37
CA VAL A 306 -2.18 -21.09 10.81
C VAL A 306 -1.37 -20.40 11.89
N LEU A 307 -1.99 -19.65 12.80
CA LEU A 307 -1.31 -18.98 13.91
C LEU A 307 -0.60 -20.00 14.81
N HIS A 308 -1.28 -21.08 15.13
CA HIS A 308 -0.69 -22.15 15.93
C HIS A 308 0.50 -22.82 15.23
N SER A 309 0.36 -23.09 13.93
CA SER A 309 1.43 -23.72 13.12
C SER A 309 2.67 -22.84 12.99
N VAL A 310 2.49 -21.51 12.78
CA VAL A 310 3.60 -20.58 12.46
C VAL A 310 4.16 -19.92 13.72
N LEU A 311 3.30 -19.53 14.66
CA LEU A 311 3.69 -18.75 15.84
C LEU A 311 3.67 -19.57 17.14
N GLY A 312 3.05 -20.75 17.14
CA GLY A 312 2.81 -21.53 18.36
C GLY A 312 1.79 -20.90 19.32
N LEU A 313 0.96 -19.97 18.83
CA LEU A 313 -0.02 -19.23 19.63
C LEU A 313 -1.46 -19.63 19.24
N THR A 314 -2.35 -19.61 20.23
CA THR A 314 -3.78 -19.55 19.93
C THR A 314 -4.15 -18.14 19.47
N TYR A 315 -5.33 -17.99 18.85
CA TYR A 315 -5.81 -16.67 18.45
C TYR A 315 -6.02 -15.71 19.65
N PRO A 316 -6.63 -16.15 20.78
CA PRO A 316 -6.72 -15.31 21.96
C PRO A 316 -5.37 -14.89 22.53
N ASP A 317 -4.35 -15.78 22.52
CA ASP A 317 -3.01 -15.45 22.99
C ASP A 317 -2.36 -14.39 22.11
N LEU A 318 -2.48 -14.51 20.78
CA LEU A 318 -2.00 -13.50 19.84
C LEU A 318 -2.57 -12.11 20.16
N VAL A 319 -3.91 -12.03 20.36
CA VAL A 319 -4.58 -10.76 20.65
C VAL A 319 -4.15 -10.21 22.00
N ALA A 320 -4.04 -11.07 23.03
CA ALA A 320 -3.60 -10.66 24.37
C ALA A 320 -2.16 -10.10 24.36
N ASP A 321 -1.25 -10.80 23.70
CA ASP A 321 0.15 -10.41 23.59
C ASP A 321 0.32 -9.12 22.75
N TRP A 322 -0.42 -8.99 21.64
CA TRP A 322 -0.45 -7.76 20.84
C TRP A 322 -0.94 -6.55 21.66
N ARG A 323 -2.00 -6.70 22.45
CA ARG A 323 -2.51 -5.65 23.34
C ARG A 323 -1.47 -5.23 24.39
N ALA A 324 -0.75 -6.17 24.98
CA ALA A 324 0.34 -5.90 25.92
C ALA A 324 1.49 -5.13 25.22
N TRP A 325 1.86 -5.55 24.01
CA TRP A 325 2.87 -4.87 23.19
C TRP A 325 2.44 -3.44 22.85
N LEU A 326 1.18 -3.21 22.43
CA LEU A 326 0.63 -1.88 22.16
C LEU A 326 0.74 -0.97 23.37
N THR A 327 0.36 -1.45 24.56
CA THR A 327 0.43 -0.67 25.80
C THR A 327 1.86 -0.22 26.08
N THR A 328 2.84 -1.11 25.93
CA THR A 328 4.25 -0.80 26.12
C THR A 328 4.77 0.21 25.10
N ARG A 329 4.54 -0.05 23.81
CA ARG A 329 5.09 0.77 22.72
C ARG A 329 4.48 2.18 22.64
N THR A 330 3.21 2.32 23.03
CA THR A 330 2.57 3.65 23.06
C THR A 330 2.98 4.48 24.28
N ALA A 331 3.46 3.86 25.34
CA ALA A 331 4.04 4.54 26.49
C ALA A 331 5.47 5.05 26.24
N GLU A 332 6.30 4.32 25.47
CA GLU A 332 7.70 4.68 25.18
C GLU A 332 7.84 5.98 24.34
N GLY A 333 6.79 6.43 23.66
CA GLY A 333 6.77 7.64 22.84
C GLY A 333 6.05 8.81 23.50
N ALA A 334 5.91 8.83 24.79
CA ALA A 334 5.22 9.90 25.56
C ALA A 334 6.20 10.97 26.05
#